data_c75e90f1833a4e18de520f592560ed60
#
_entry.id   c75e90f1833a4e18de520f592560ed60
#
_cell.length_a   1.000
_cell.length_b   1.000
_cell.length_c   1.000
_cell.angle_alpha   90.00
_cell.angle_beta   90.00
_cell.angle_gamma   90.00
#
_symmetry.space_group_name_H-M   'P 1'
#
loop_
_entity.id
_entity.type
_entity.pdbx_description
1 polymer ?
#
loop_
_entity_poly.entity_id
_entity_poly.type
_entity_poly.pdbx_seq_one_letter_code
_entity_poly.pdbx_strand_id
1 'polypeptide(L)' 'MSDLPPEIEAKVQHLLPRDLVHDLRTPLGHILGYSELLIEQMQEAGHEEFIPYLEKIRKAGRELLVMMTDNFKSK' A
#
# COMPACT_ATOMS: atom_id res chain seq x y z
N MET A 1 -11.55 -4.29 -7.18
CA MET A 1 -10.42 -4.74 -7.99
C MET A 1 -9.16 -4.00 -7.56
N SER A 2 -8.06 -4.73 -7.48
CA SER A 2 -6.80 -4.18 -7.01
C SER A 2 -6.13 -3.32 -8.07
N ASP A 3 -5.43 -2.25 -7.63
CA ASP A 3 -4.62 -1.44 -8.52
C ASP A 3 -3.23 -2.03 -8.75
N LEU A 4 -2.92 -3.14 -8.09
CA LEU A 4 -1.62 -3.76 -8.23
C LEU A 4 -1.55 -4.61 -9.50
N PRO A 5 -0.37 -4.69 -10.14
CA PRO A 5 -0.20 -5.61 -11.26
C PRO A 5 -0.47 -7.05 -10.83
N PRO A 6 -1.02 -7.87 -11.72
CA PRO A 6 -1.35 -9.26 -11.37
C PRO A 6 -0.15 -10.07 -10.90
N GLU A 7 1.03 -9.78 -11.43
CA GLU A 7 2.24 -10.49 -11.02
C GLU A 7 2.55 -10.24 -9.56
N ILE A 8 2.39 -9.01 -9.12
CA ILE A 8 2.66 -8.66 -7.73
C ILE A 8 1.59 -9.26 -6.83
N GLU A 9 0.33 -9.21 -7.26
CA GLU A 9 -0.75 -9.82 -6.48
C GLU A 9 -0.49 -11.30 -6.23
N ALA A 10 -0.09 -12.02 -7.27
CA ALA A 10 0.15 -13.45 -7.16
C ALA A 10 1.26 -13.75 -6.15
N LYS A 11 2.33 -12.99 -6.22
CA LYS A 11 3.44 -13.18 -5.30
C LYS A 11 3.05 -12.88 -3.86
N VAL A 12 2.30 -11.81 -3.66
CA VAL A 12 1.86 -11.45 -2.32
C VAL A 12 0.97 -12.54 -1.74
N GLN A 13 0.07 -13.09 -2.54
CA GLN A 13 -0.92 -14.04 -2.04
C GLN A 13 -0.36 -15.42 -1.81
N HIS A 14 0.71 -15.80 -2.48
CA HIS A 14 1.13 -17.20 -2.49
C HIS A 14 2.53 -17.46 -1.99
N LEU A 15 3.42 -16.50 -2.08
CA LEU A 15 4.83 -16.79 -1.95
C LEU A 15 5.53 -16.09 -0.79
N LEU A 16 4.87 -15.21 -0.08
CA LEU A 16 5.55 -14.46 0.97
C LEU A 16 5.66 -15.26 2.25
N PRO A 17 6.87 -15.54 2.72
CA PRO A 17 7.05 -16.14 4.04
C PRO A 17 6.60 -15.19 5.13
N ARG A 18 6.31 -15.75 6.27
CA ARG A 18 5.83 -14.98 7.42
C ARG A 18 6.77 -13.87 7.84
N ASP A 19 8.07 -14.18 7.87
CA ASP A 19 9.05 -13.20 8.31
C ASP A 19 9.15 -12.04 7.33
N LEU A 20 9.07 -12.35 6.04
CA LEU A 20 9.12 -11.32 5.03
C LEU A 20 7.89 -10.41 5.10
N VAL A 21 6.72 -11.00 5.32
CA VAL A 21 5.50 -10.21 5.50
C VAL A 21 5.67 -9.24 6.65
N HIS A 22 6.20 -9.74 7.76
CA HIS A 22 6.42 -8.90 8.93
C HIS A 22 7.39 -7.76 8.62
N ASP A 23 8.47 -8.08 7.90
CA ASP A 23 9.47 -7.07 7.57
C ASP A 23 8.98 -6.03 6.58
N LEU A 24 8.09 -6.43 5.67
CA LEU A 24 7.54 -5.50 4.68
C LEU A 24 6.47 -4.58 5.26
N ARG A 25 5.89 -4.97 6.37
CA ARG A 25 4.80 -4.19 6.94
C ARG A 25 5.25 -2.80 7.37
N THR A 26 6.43 -2.69 7.94
CA THR A 26 6.93 -1.42 8.43
C THR A 26 7.13 -0.41 7.31
N PRO A 27 7.87 -0.73 6.23
CA PRO A 27 8.02 0.24 5.14
C PRO A 27 6.69 0.54 4.44
N LEU A 28 5.78 -0.43 4.36
CA LEU A 28 4.46 -0.15 3.80
C LEU A 28 3.69 0.83 4.65
N GLY A 29 3.78 0.69 5.98
CA GLY A 29 3.18 1.64 6.88
C GLY A 29 3.72 3.04 6.67
N HIS A 30 5.02 3.15 6.43
CA HIS A 30 5.64 4.44 6.16
C HIS A 30 5.13 5.03 4.85
N ILE A 31 5.03 4.20 3.80
CA ILE A 31 4.50 4.68 2.52
C ILE A 31 3.08 5.20 2.68
N LEU A 32 2.25 4.47 3.40
CA LEU A 32 0.89 4.91 3.65
C LEU A 32 0.85 6.21 4.44
N GLY A 33 1.66 6.30 5.49
CA GLY A 33 1.72 7.50 6.31
C GLY A 33 2.19 8.71 5.53
N TYR A 34 3.24 8.54 4.72
CA TYR A 34 3.75 9.64 3.92
C TYR A 34 2.77 10.06 2.85
N SER A 35 2.06 9.12 2.23
CA SER A 35 1.09 9.49 1.22
C SER A 35 -0.06 10.30 1.84
N GLU A 36 -0.51 9.93 3.03
CA GLU A 36 -1.54 10.68 3.72
C GLU A 36 -1.06 12.09 4.09
N LEU A 37 0.17 12.18 4.57
CA LEU A 37 0.74 13.48 4.92
C LEU A 37 0.88 14.36 3.69
N LEU A 38 1.34 13.81 2.58
CA LEU A 38 1.49 14.56 1.35
C LEU A 38 0.15 15.02 0.82
N ILE A 39 -0.90 14.20 0.94
CA ILE A 39 -2.22 14.62 0.53
C ILE A 39 -2.65 15.86 1.31
N GLU A 40 -2.45 15.86 2.63
CA GLU A 40 -2.78 17.00 3.44
C GLU A 40 -1.98 18.25 3.01
N GLN A 41 -0.69 18.06 2.78
CA GLN A 41 0.17 19.19 2.42
C GLN A 41 -0.21 19.75 1.05
N MET A 42 -0.56 18.87 0.12
CA MET A 42 -0.97 19.35 -1.20
C MET A 42 -2.29 20.10 -1.13
N GLN A 43 -3.20 19.65 -0.29
CA GLN A 43 -4.46 20.36 -0.10
C GLN A 43 -4.23 21.74 0.49
N GLU A 44 -3.38 21.83 1.50
CA GLU A 44 -3.10 23.12 2.14
C GLU A 44 -2.38 24.08 1.21
N ALA A 45 -1.50 23.54 0.36
CA ALA A 45 -0.74 24.37 -0.58
C ALA A 45 -1.52 24.70 -1.85
N GLY A 46 -2.68 24.12 -2.05
CA GLY A 46 -3.46 24.36 -3.26
C GLY A 46 -3.01 23.56 -4.46
N HIS A 47 -2.17 22.56 -4.27
CA HIS A 47 -1.69 21.73 -5.36
C HIS A 47 -2.55 20.49 -5.53
N GLU A 48 -3.83 20.68 -5.77
CA GLU A 48 -4.79 19.59 -5.81
C GLU A 48 -4.60 18.66 -6.99
N GLU A 49 -3.88 19.12 -8.00
CA GLU A 49 -3.64 18.29 -9.18
C GLU A 49 -2.84 17.04 -8.85
N PHE A 50 -2.09 17.03 -7.74
CA PHE A 50 -1.30 15.88 -7.35
C PHE A 50 -2.05 14.89 -6.47
N ILE A 51 -3.19 15.30 -5.93
CA ILE A 51 -3.92 14.47 -4.97
C ILE A 51 -4.39 13.14 -5.55
N PRO A 52 -4.93 13.08 -6.78
CA PRO A 52 -5.35 11.78 -7.32
C PRO A 52 -4.22 10.77 -7.42
N TYR A 53 -3.01 11.23 -7.73
CA TYR A 53 -1.86 10.32 -7.81
C TYR A 53 -1.50 9.79 -6.44
N LEU A 54 -1.50 10.66 -5.43
CA LEU A 54 -1.18 10.27 -4.07
C LEU A 54 -2.23 9.32 -3.51
N GLU A 55 -3.49 9.53 -3.87
CA GLU A 55 -4.55 8.64 -3.42
C GLU A 55 -4.42 7.25 -4.04
N LYS A 56 -3.94 7.18 -5.28
CA LYS A 56 -3.68 5.88 -5.90
C LYS A 56 -2.56 5.15 -5.19
N ILE A 57 -1.52 5.88 -4.79
CA ILE A 57 -0.43 5.28 -4.05
C ILE A 57 -0.93 4.77 -2.70
N ARG A 58 -1.72 5.57 -2.00
CA ARG A 58 -2.27 5.17 -0.71
C ARG A 58 -3.14 3.94 -0.85
N LYS A 59 -4.00 3.92 -1.86
CA LYS A 59 -4.90 2.80 -2.08
C LYS A 59 -4.12 1.53 -2.38
N ALA A 60 -3.13 1.62 -3.26
CA ALA A 60 -2.33 0.46 -3.63
C ALA A 60 -1.56 -0.09 -2.42
N GLY A 61 -1.01 0.80 -1.62
CA GLY A 61 -0.30 0.38 -0.43
C GLY A 61 -1.20 -0.31 0.57
N ARG A 62 -2.41 0.22 0.74
CA ARG A 62 -3.38 -0.37 1.64
C ARG A 62 -3.83 -1.75 1.14
N GLU A 63 -4.05 -1.89 -0.16
CA GLU A 63 -4.42 -3.18 -0.73
C GLU A 63 -3.31 -4.21 -0.55
N LEU A 64 -2.08 -3.79 -0.74
CA LEU A 64 -0.95 -4.69 -0.56
C LEU A 64 -0.88 -5.16 0.90
N LEU A 65 -1.08 -4.25 1.82
CA LEU A 65 -1.07 -4.59 3.24
C LEU A 65 -2.17 -5.59 3.59
N VAL A 66 -3.37 -5.38 3.03
CA VAL A 66 -4.49 -6.29 3.26
C VAL A 66 -4.19 -7.67 2.69
N MET A 67 -3.64 -7.72 1.47
CA MET A 67 -3.29 -9.00 0.87
C MET A 67 -2.26 -9.75 1.70
N MET A 68 -1.28 -9.06 2.22
CA MET A 68 -0.26 -9.69 3.04
C MET A 68 -0.87 -10.23 4.33
N THR A 69 -1.76 -9.45 4.94
CA THR A 69 -2.42 -9.88 6.16
C THR A 69 -3.35 -11.07 5.92
N ASP A 70 -4.12 -11.03 4.84
CA ASP A 70 -5.03 -12.12 4.52
C ASP A 70 -4.27 -13.39 4.18
N ASN A 71 -3.20 -13.25 3.42
CA ASN A 71 -2.38 -14.41 3.07
C ASN A 71 -1.82 -15.08 4.32
N PHE A 72 -1.42 -14.27 5.27
CA PHE A 72 -0.88 -14.74 6.53
C PHE A 72 -1.96 -15.43 7.36
N LYS A 73 -3.16 -14.87 7.37
CA LYS A 73 -4.26 -15.42 8.14
C LYS A 73 -4.82 -16.71 7.56
N SER A 74 -4.64 -16.91 6.28
CA SER A 74 -5.22 -18.07 5.59
C SER A 74 -4.64 -19.39 6.05
N LYS A 75 -3.62 -19.33 6.82
CA LYS A 75 -3.04 -20.54 7.37
C LYS A 75 -3.91 -21.15 8.44
#